data_a534acbc7e0f25bb35f870d1c322aa3a
#
_entry.id   a534acbc7e0f25bb35f870d1c322aa3a
#
_cell.length_a   1.000
_cell.length_b   1.000
_cell.length_c   1.000
_cell.angle_alpha   90.00
_cell.angle_beta   90.00
_cell.angle_gamma   90.00
#
_symmetry.space_group_name_H-M   'P 1'
#
loop_
_entity.id
_entity.type
_entity.pdbx_description
1 polymer ?
#
loop_
_entity_poly.entity_id
_entity_poly.type
_entity_poly.pdbx_seq_one_letter_code
_entity_poly.pdbx_strand_id
1 'polypeptide(L)'
;MTVIDQTVWDRWYDDDREGSGIAILLADAGPVTALLPVVREVVDRSLLAPPDGVEDPADIDEVVPTPDGVCLGAVDGAELRPRLEPIAAELGRRGVGGALVPYPVPDAPPPASWWHADIVQCRLAVDPAPERGLREGLTAALSWLAVTDWSTVEVSIGAVPWSRAAADLVLDLVPAGLAVSPRHPAQILVADGRRFRLVRFVPETGHLVFATGAVDHLGPDVTDATARIVQALEVGAPRSRYGFARRARGLLDLGGPWHRPEDRPGVLPTAVDEREFEERGVLDVFGAQLVPRSWGLSWPADRWSVRPVGDKDLVVARDPGPWWTSPRPDPRARAQGRVDVATHLPPD
;
A
#
# COMPACT_ATOMS: atom_id res chain seq x y z
N MET A 1 -9.00 -29.98 14.70
CA MET A 1 -7.55 -30.35 14.66
C MET A 1 -6.97 -29.77 13.38
N THR A 2 -5.90 -29.02 13.48
CA THR A 2 -5.22 -28.50 12.27
C THR A 2 -4.36 -29.58 11.65
N VAL A 3 -4.47 -29.78 10.35
CA VAL A 3 -3.72 -30.79 9.60
C VAL A 3 -2.93 -30.14 8.46
N ILE A 4 -1.87 -30.79 8.04
CA ILE A 4 -1.15 -30.45 6.81
C ILE A 4 -1.62 -31.43 5.74
N ASP A 5 -2.14 -30.92 4.64
CA ASP A 5 -2.51 -31.78 3.52
C ASP A 5 -1.26 -32.11 2.69
N GLN A 6 -0.59 -33.18 3.09
CA GLN A 6 0.66 -33.64 2.44
C GLN A 6 0.46 -33.85 0.93
N THR A 7 -0.71 -34.35 0.52
CA THR A 7 -0.97 -34.62 -0.91
C THR A 7 -1.00 -33.33 -1.74
N VAL A 8 -1.55 -32.26 -1.17
CA VAL A 8 -1.56 -30.95 -1.82
C VAL A 8 -0.16 -30.35 -1.89
N TRP A 9 0.61 -30.49 -0.79
CA TRP A 9 1.99 -30.01 -0.74
C TRP A 9 2.90 -30.76 -1.72
N ASP A 10 2.80 -32.08 -1.79
CA ASP A 10 3.62 -32.89 -2.69
C ASP A 10 3.35 -32.52 -4.15
N ARG A 11 2.09 -32.38 -4.57
CA ARG A 11 1.74 -31.91 -5.91
C ARG A 11 2.28 -30.51 -6.21
N TRP A 12 2.26 -29.63 -5.22
CA TRP A 12 2.76 -28.27 -5.37
C TRP A 12 4.25 -28.25 -5.71
N TYR A 13 5.04 -29.09 -5.06
CA TYR A 13 6.48 -29.20 -5.33
C TYR A 13 6.78 -29.95 -6.64
N ASP A 14 5.97 -30.94 -7.01
CA ASP A 14 6.13 -31.70 -8.26
C ASP A 14 5.84 -30.84 -9.52
N ASP A 15 5.01 -29.82 -9.41
CA ASP A 15 4.64 -28.92 -10.53
C ASP A 15 5.74 -27.88 -10.86
N ASP A 16 6.99 -28.02 -10.38
CA ASP A 16 8.11 -27.06 -10.57
C ASP A 16 7.74 -25.60 -10.26
N ARG A 17 6.71 -25.40 -9.48
CA ARG A 17 6.36 -24.08 -8.97
C ARG A 17 7.37 -23.75 -7.89
N GLU A 18 8.48 -23.14 -8.30
CA GLU A 18 9.47 -22.58 -7.37
C GLU A 18 8.74 -21.85 -6.24
N GLY A 19 8.92 -22.36 -5.05
CA GLY A 19 8.05 -22.19 -3.93
C GLY A 19 7.59 -20.77 -3.69
N SER A 20 6.30 -20.56 -3.73
CA SER A 20 5.78 -19.46 -2.95
C SER A 20 6.00 -19.84 -1.49
N GLY A 21 6.90 -19.15 -0.79
CA GLY A 21 7.06 -19.30 0.65
C GLY A 21 5.81 -18.85 1.41
N ILE A 22 4.61 -19.19 0.90
CA ILE A 22 3.32 -18.76 1.42
C ILE A 22 2.41 -19.97 1.60
N ALA A 23 1.95 -20.17 2.84
CA ALA A 23 0.91 -21.11 3.20
C ALA A 23 -0.37 -20.39 3.59
N ILE A 24 -1.50 -21.05 3.48
CA ILE A 24 -2.78 -20.56 4.00
C ILE A 24 -3.37 -21.57 4.98
N LEU A 25 -3.82 -21.08 6.13
CA LEU A 25 -4.67 -21.82 7.06
C LEU A 25 -6.13 -21.62 6.64
N LEU A 26 -6.72 -22.66 6.07
CA LEU A 26 -8.16 -22.75 5.84
C LEU A 26 -8.81 -23.27 7.12
N ALA A 27 -9.42 -22.39 7.90
CA ALA A 27 -10.01 -22.74 9.18
C ALA A 27 -11.40 -23.35 9.03
N ASP A 28 -11.69 -24.39 9.83
CA ASP A 28 -12.98 -25.07 9.81
C ASP A 28 -14.14 -24.19 10.28
N ALA A 29 -13.86 -23.21 11.14
CA ALA A 29 -14.88 -22.35 11.75
C ALA A 29 -14.31 -21.03 12.28
N GLY A 30 -15.19 -20.04 12.37
CA GLY A 30 -14.90 -18.71 12.94
C GLY A 30 -14.42 -17.70 11.90
N PRO A 31 -14.55 -16.39 12.24
CA PRO A 31 -14.07 -15.33 11.35
C PRO A 31 -12.53 -15.32 11.34
N VAL A 32 -11.96 -15.17 10.15
CA VAL A 32 -10.51 -15.13 9.91
C VAL A 32 -9.82 -14.12 10.83
N THR A 33 -10.42 -12.95 11.01
CA THR A 33 -9.86 -11.88 11.84
C THR A 33 -9.73 -12.25 13.32
N ALA A 34 -10.59 -13.13 13.83
CA ALA A 34 -10.51 -13.60 15.23
C ALA A 34 -9.38 -14.63 15.43
N LEU A 35 -8.95 -15.29 14.38
CA LEU A 35 -7.85 -16.29 14.43
C LEU A 35 -6.47 -15.65 14.37
N LEU A 36 -6.35 -14.47 13.78
CA LEU A 36 -5.07 -13.80 13.56
C LEU A 36 -4.18 -13.71 14.81
N PRO A 37 -4.65 -13.22 15.97
CA PRO A 37 -3.81 -13.10 17.17
C PRO A 37 -3.30 -14.47 17.63
N VAL A 38 -4.13 -15.50 17.53
CA VAL A 38 -3.77 -16.87 17.94
C VAL A 38 -2.72 -17.44 16.99
N VAL A 39 -2.92 -17.26 15.67
CA VAL A 39 -1.96 -17.73 14.67
C VAL A 39 -0.63 -16.99 14.81
N ARG A 40 -0.65 -15.67 14.98
CA ARG A 40 0.56 -14.86 15.20
C ARG A 40 1.34 -15.33 16.42
N GLU A 41 0.65 -15.53 17.56
CA GLU A 41 1.32 -16.04 18.77
C GLU A 41 1.93 -17.42 18.58
N VAL A 42 1.26 -18.30 17.83
CA VAL A 42 1.80 -19.65 17.53
C VAL A 42 3.03 -19.56 16.64
N VAL A 43 2.97 -18.73 15.61
CA VAL A 43 4.12 -18.48 14.72
C VAL A 43 5.30 -17.92 15.49
N ASP A 44 5.11 -16.88 16.29
CA ASP A 44 6.18 -16.26 17.09
C ASP A 44 6.85 -17.27 18.02
N ARG A 45 6.07 -18.16 18.64
CA ARG A 45 6.62 -19.24 19.47
C ARG A 45 7.39 -20.26 18.67
N SER A 46 6.94 -20.61 17.47
CA SER A 46 7.63 -21.58 16.60
C SER A 46 8.99 -21.06 16.13
N LEU A 47 9.14 -19.73 15.99
CA LEU A 47 10.40 -19.10 15.61
C LEU A 47 11.45 -19.19 16.72
N LEU A 48 11.03 -19.24 17.99
CA LEU A 48 11.94 -19.38 19.14
C LEU A 48 12.53 -20.80 19.28
N ALA A 49 11.91 -21.80 18.66
CA ALA A 49 12.35 -23.18 18.69
C ALA A 49 12.45 -23.73 17.26
N PRO A 50 13.61 -23.58 16.62
CA PRO A 50 13.81 -24.11 15.27
C PRO A 50 13.58 -25.63 15.23
N PRO A 51 13.04 -26.17 14.15
CA PRO A 51 12.85 -27.61 13.98
C PRO A 51 14.19 -28.36 14.02
N ASP A 52 14.20 -29.51 14.69
CA ASP A 52 15.39 -30.35 14.76
C ASP A 52 15.86 -30.76 13.36
N GLY A 53 17.17 -30.62 13.10
CA GLY A 53 17.81 -31.06 11.86
C GLY A 53 17.67 -30.14 10.65
N VAL A 54 17.10 -28.95 10.82
CA VAL A 54 17.04 -27.90 9.77
C VAL A 54 18.08 -26.83 10.08
N GLU A 55 19.10 -26.70 9.21
CA GLU A 55 20.23 -25.77 9.44
C GLU A 55 19.81 -24.30 9.36
N ASP A 56 18.83 -23.95 8.53
CA ASP A 56 18.35 -22.55 8.37
C ASP A 56 16.84 -22.56 8.06
N PRO A 57 15.99 -22.74 9.08
CA PRO A 57 14.57 -22.78 8.85
C PRO A 57 14.03 -21.40 8.49
N ALA A 58 13.14 -21.36 7.51
CA ALA A 58 12.48 -20.13 7.08
C ALA A 58 11.90 -19.33 8.25
N ASP A 59 12.17 -18.05 8.28
CA ASP A 59 11.47 -17.12 9.17
C ASP A 59 10.11 -16.76 8.55
N ILE A 60 9.06 -16.79 9.37
CA ILE A 60 7.72 -16.34 8.99
C ILE A 60 7.54 -14.94 9.57
N ASP A 61 7.63 -13.93 8.75
CA ASP A 61 7.44 -12.54 9.17
C ASP A 61 6.03 -12.04 8.90
N GLU A 62 5.32 -12.66 7.96
CA GLU A 62 3.95 -12.28 7.60
C GLU A 62 2.91 -13.25 8.14
N VAL A 63 1.95 -12.71 8.88
CA VAL A 63 0.72 -13.40 9.29
C VAL A 63 -0.43 -12.45 8.95
N VAL A 64 -1.12 -12.71 7.86
CA VAL A 64 -2.11 -11.77 7.32
C VAL A 64 -3.42 -12.46 6.97
N PRO A 65 -4.57 -11.77 7.11
CA PRO A 65 -5.85 -12.31 6.72
C PRO A 65 -6.07 -12.19 5.22
N THR A 66 -6.72 -13.20 4.68
CA THR A 66 -7.34 -13.17 3.36
C THR A 66 -8.84 -13.51 3.49
N PRO A 67 -9.65 -13.35 2.44
CA PRO A 67 -11.04 -13.79 2.48
C PRO A 67 -11.22 -15.27 2.82
N ASP A 68 -10.26 -16.10 2.44
CA ASP A 68 -10.33 -17.56 2.54
C ASP A 68 -9.66 -18.13 3.79
N GLY A 69 -8.77 -17.36 4.44
CA GLY A 69 -8.04 -17.86 5.61
C GLY A 69 -6.94 -16.92 6.10
N VAL A 70 -6.02 -17.49 6.88
CA VAL A 70 -4.84 -16.77 7.39
C VAL A 70 -3.61 -17.22 6.62
N CYS A 71 -2.98 -16.29 5.90
CA CYS A 71 -1.73 -16.55 5.20
C CYS A 71 -0.52 -16.41 6.12
N LEU A 72 0.45 -17.29 5.92
CA LEU A 72 1.76 -17.31 6.54
C LEU A 72 2.79 -17.13 5.44
N GLY A 73 3.54 -16.03 5.45
CA GLY A 73 4.57 -15.73 4.47
C GLY A 73 5.97 -15.88 5.04
N ALA A 74 6.85 -16.59 4.32
CA ALA A 74 8.26 -16.68 4.64
C ALA A 74 9.05 -15.53 4.05
N VAL A 75 10.08 -15.11 4.76
CA VAL A 75 11.08 -14.18 4.25
C VAL A 75 11.77 -14.81 3.04
N ASP A 76 11.94 -14.00 1.98
CA ASP A 76 12.72 -14.36 0.78
C ASP A 76 12.31 -15.66 0.06
N GLY A 77 11.05 -16.10 0.23
CA GLY A 77 10.53 -17.29 -0.45
C GLY A 77 11.13 -18.60 0.02
N ALA A 78 11.72 -18.61 1.22
CA ALA A 78 12.31 -19.82 1.81
C ALA A 78 11.25 -20.92 2.05
N GLU A 79 11.70 -22.18 2.15
CA GLU A 79 10.81 -23.33 2.33
C GLU A 79 10.10 -23.30 3.69
N LEU A 80 8.77 -23.17 3.68
CA LEU A 80 7.93 -23.13 4.88
C LEU A 80 7.64 -24.49 5.50
N ARG A 81 7.67 -25.56 4.71
CA ARG A 81 7.21 -26.90 5.12
C ARG A 81 7.76 -27.37 6.48
N PRO A 82 9.07 -27.23 6.78
CA PRO A 82 9.61 -27.64 8.08
C PRO A 82 9.00 -26.92 9.28
N ARG A 83 8.51 -25.67 9.07
CA ARG A 83 7.85 -24.89 10.11
C ARG A 83 6.38 -25.22 10.29
N LEU A 84 5.72 -25.77 9.27
CA LEU A 84 4.27 -25.96 9.29
C LEU A 84 3.82 -27.06 10.25
N GLU A 85 4.58 -28.13 10.41
CA GLU A 85 4.21 -29.23 11.32
C GLU A 85 4.10 -28.80 12.79
N PRO A 86 5.10 -28.13 13.38
CA PRO A 86 4.97 -27.64 14.75
C PRO A 86 3.87 -26.57 14.88
N ILE A 87 3.67 -25.72 13.88
CA ILE A 87 2.58 -24.75 13.87
C ILE A 87 1.22 -25.43 13.86
N ALA A 88 1.00 -26.42 12.99
CA ALA A 88 -0.25 -27.18 12.91
C ALA A 88 -0.56 -27.90 14.21
N ALA A 89 0.46 -28.53 14.81
CA ALA A 89 0.32 -29.24 16.09
C ALA A 89 -0.09 -28.27 17.22
N GLU A 90 0.54 -27.09 17.30
CA GLU A 90 0.20 -26.08 18.31
C GLU A 90 -1.18 -25.49 18.10
N LEU A 91 -1.55 -25.14 16.87
CA LEU A 91 -2.88 -24.67 16.52
C LEU A 91 -3.96 -25.68 16.93
N GLY A 92 -3.72 -26.97 16.64
CA GLY A 92 -4.60 -28.06 17.05
C GLY A 92 -4.74 -28.17 18.58
N ARG A 93 -3.65 -28.01 19.34
CA ARG A 93 -3.69 -27.98 20.83
C ARG A 93 -4.51 -26.80 21.38
N ARG A 94 -4.56 -25.70 20.65
CA ARG A 94 -5.36 -24.52 21.01
C ARG A 94 -6.81 -24.59 20.53
N GLY A 95 -7.20 -25.72 19.93
CA GLY A 95 -8.56 -25.93 19.44
C GLY A 95 -8.87 -25.29 18.10
N VAL A 96 -7.86 -24.78 17.40
CA VAL A 96 -8.02 -24.31 16.01
C VAL A 96 -8.08 -25.55 15.12
N GLY A 97 -9.17 -25.68 14.35
CA GLY A 97 -9.32 -26.73 13.34
C GLY A 97 -9.15 -26.16 11.94
N GLY A 98 -8.66 -26.98 11.00
CA GLY A 98 -8.49 -26.59 9.61
C GLY A 98 -7.34 -27.30 8.90
N ALA A 99 -6.98 -26.78 7.73
CA ALA A 99 -5.87 -27.31 6.94
C ALA A 99 -4.87 -26.20 6.58
N LEU A 100 -3.58 -26.51 6.71
CA LEU A 100 -2.49 -25.71 6.17
C LEU A 100 -2.13 -26.25 4.78
N VAL A 101 -2.34 -25.41 3.77
CA VAL A 101 -2.08 -25.75 2.37
C VAL A 101 -1.21 -24.65 1.72
N PRO A 102 -0.49 -24.95 0.61
CA PRO A 102 0.17 -23.90 -0.15
C PRO A 102 -0.86 -22.87 -0.61
N TYR A 103 -0.49 -21.59 -0.53
CA TYR A 103 -1.37 -20.55 -1.05
C TYR A 103 -1.27 -20.52 -2.58
N PRO A 104 -2.36 -20.73 -3.29
CA PRO A 104 -2.34 -20.65 -4.74
C PRO A 104 -2.07 -19.20 -5.14
N VAL A 105 -0.90 -18.95 -5.72
CA VAL A 105 -0.64 -17.63 -6.34
C VAL A 105 -1.69 -17.44 -7.43
N PRO A 106 -2.54 -16.42 -7.35
CA PRO A 106 -3.54 -16.16 -8.39
C PRO A 106 -2.84 -16.01 -9.74
N ASP A 107 -3.40 -16.61 -10.78
CA ASP A 107 -2.85 -16.55 -12.15
C ASP A 107 -2.72 -15.13 -12.71
N ALA A 108 -3.24 -14.13 -12.01
CA ALA A 108 -3.21 -12.74 -12.42
C ALA A 108 -2.97 -11.80 -11.22
N PRO A 109 -1.72 -11.68 -10.74
CA PRO A 109 -1.33 -10.42 -10.12
C PRO A 109 -1.57 -9.28 -11.11
N PRO A 110 -1.57 -8.01 -10.67
CA PRO A 110 -1.59 -6.91 -11.63
C PRO A 110 -0.57 -7.22 -12.72
N PRO A 111 -0.95 -7.21 -14.02
CA PRO A 111 -0.07 -7.67 -15.09
C PRO A 111 1.28 -6.98 -14.97
N ALA A 112 2.37 -7.66 -15.30
CA ALA A 112 3.71 -7.08 -15.25
C ALA A 112 3.81 -5.73 -16.01
N SER A 113 2.92 -5.51 -17.00
CA SER A 113 2.74 -4.23 -17.70
C SER A 113 2.37 -3.07 -16.76
N TRP A 114 1.78 -3.32 -15.60
CA TRP A 114 1.45 -2.27 -14.64
C TRP A 114 2.68 -1.67 -13.95
N TRP A 115 3.79 -2.37 -13.93
CA TRP A 115 5.07 -1.82 -13.50
C TRP A 115 5.54 -0.63 -14.35
N HIS A 116 5.00 -0.51 -15.58
CA HIS A 116 5.27 0.57 -16.52
C HIS A 116 4.04 1.46 -16.78
N ALA A 117 2.95 1.26 -16.03
CA ALA A 117 1.72 2.01 -16.19
C ALA A 117 1.95 3.53 -16.07
N ASP A 118 1.16 4.28 -16.82
CA ASP A 118 1.09 5.74 -16.70
C ASP A 118 0.07 6.08 -15.61
N ILE A 119 0.52 6.69 -14.54
CA ILE A 119 -0.28 6.94 -13.34
C ILE A 119 -0.29 8.41 -12.93
N VAL A 120 -1.42 8.86 -12.39
CA VAL A 120 -1.51 10.04 -11.55
C VAL A 120 -1.78 9.57 -10.12
N GLN A 121 -0.98 10.03 -9.20
CA GLN A 121 -1.07 9.62 -7.80
C GLN A 121 -1.01 10.82 -6.86
N CYS A 122 -1.62 10.68 -5.68
CA CYS A 122 -1.30 11.54 -4.55
C CYS A 122 -0.76 10.70 -3.39
N ARG A 123 0.10 11.33 -2.63
CA ARG A 123 0.65 10.82 -1.38
C ARG A 123 0.25 11.74 -0.25
N LEU A 124 -0.24 11.18 0.81
CA LEU A 124 -0.66 11.87 2.01
C LEU A 124 0.18 11.37 3.18
N ALA A 125 0.86 12.28 3.86
CA ALA A 125 1.47 11.98 5.16
C ALA A 125 0.35 11.96 6.19
N VAL A 126 0.07 10.77 6.72
CA VAL A 126 -0.97 10.55 7.74
C VAL A 126 -0.32 10.21 9.07
N ASP A 127 -0.92 10.67 10.16
CA ASP A 127 -0.47 10.18 11.45
C ASP A 127 -0.70 8.68 11.53
N PRO A 128 0.25 7.90 12.10
CA PRO A 128 0.05 6.48 12.36
C PRO A 128 -1.18 6.37 13.27
N ALA A 129 -2.31 6.10 12.63
CA ALA A 129 -3.59 6.26 13.28
C ALA A 129 -3.83 5.11 14.25
N PRO A 130 -4.42 5.36 15.43
CA PRO A 130 -5.07 4.34 16.20
C PRO A 130 -6.15 3.64 15.33
N GLU A 131 -6.43 2.37 15.58
CA GLU A 131 -7.31 1.48 14.80
C GLU A 131 -8.61 2.14 14.30
N ARG A 132 -9.23 2.99 15.14
CA ARG A 132 -10.45 3.73 14.80
C ARG A 132 -10.26 4.68 13.62
N GLY A 133 -9.11 5.34 13.54
CA GLY A 133 -8.78 6.24 12.45
C GLY A 133 -8.56 5.52 11.11
N LEU A 134 -8.03 4.31 11.16
CA LEU A 134 -7.79 3.50 9.97
C LEU A 134 -9.10 3.08 9.29
N ARG A 135 -10.09 2.60 10.07
CA ARG A 135 -11.39 2.17 9.51
C ARG A 135 -12.11 3.29 8.75
N GLU A 136 -12.14 4.50 9.31
CA GLU A 136 -12.75 5.64 8.64
C GLU A 136 -11.95 6.07 7.39
N GLY A 137 -10.60 5.99 7.44
CA GLY A 137 -9.74 6.23 6.27
C GLY A 137 -9.98 5.22 5.16
N LEU A 138 -10.15 3.94 5.52
CA LEU A 138 -10.52 2.88 4.58
C LEU A 138 -11.91 3.11 3.98
N THR A 139 -12.90 3.50 4.77
CA THR A 139 -14.25 3.82 4.28
C THR A 139 -14.19 4.96 3.26
N ALA A 140 -13.43 6.02 3.53
CA ALA A 140 -13.22 7.11 2.59
C ALA A 140 -12.49 6.66 1.32
N ALA A 141 -11.48 5.79 1.47
CA ALA A 141 -10.73 5.22 0.36
C ALA A 141 -11.61 4.32 -0.55
N LEU A 142 -12.43 3.46 0.03
CA LEU A 142 -13.40 2.64 -0.71
C LEU A 142 -14.43 3.50 -1.45
N SER A 143 -14.91 4.57 -0.82
CA SER A 143 -15.80 5.54 -1.47
C SER A 143 -15.11 6.22 -2.66
N TRP A 144 -13.85 6.62 -2.51
CA TRP A 144 -13.08 7.21 -3.61
C TRP A 144 -12.82 6.22 -4.76
N LEU A 145 -12.57 4.96 -4.44
CA LEU A 145 -12.45 3.89 -5.45
C LEU A 145 -13.76 3.74 -6.27
N ALA A 146 -14.85 4.30 -5.80
CA ALA A 146 -16.19 4.22 -6.39
C ALA A 146 -16.62 2.76 -6.63
N VAL A 147 -16.55 1.99 -5.55
CA VAL A 147 -16.86 0.55 -5.53
C VAL A 147 -18.34 0.27 -5.75
N THR A 148 -19.18 1.29 -5.91
CA THR A 148 -20.65 1.15 -6.06
C THR A 148 -21.08 0.25 -7.20
N ASP A 149 -20.24 0.11 -8.24
CA ASP A 149 -20.49 -0.77 -9.38
C ASP A 149 -19.72 -2.11 -9.30
N TRP A 150 -18.93 -2.31 -8.25
CA TRP A 150 -18.01 -3.43 -8.09
C TRP A 150 -18.34 -4.17 -6.80
N SER A 151 -18.90 -5.34 -6.91
CA SER A 151 -19.20 -6.19 -5.73
C SER A 151 -17.94 -6.67 -5.01
N THR A 152 -16.79 -6.67 -5.69
CA THR A 152 -15.51 -7.16 -5.16
C THR A 152 -14.36 -6.22 -5.52
N VAL A 153 -13.38 -6.18 -4.66
CA VAL A 153 -12.10 -5.49 -4.86
C VAL A 153 -10.96 -6.49 -4.69
N GLU A 154 -9.81 -6.19 -5.24
CA GLU A 154 -8.60 -6.98 -5.01
C GLU A 154 -7.83 -6.37 -3.84
N VAL A 155 -7.40 -7.19 -2.90
CA VAL A 155 -6.68 -6.80 -1.68
C VAL A 155 -5.38 -7.58 -1.59
N SER A 156 -4.31 -6.88 -1.20
CA SER A 156 -3.03 -7.48 -0.83
C SER A 156 -2.54 -6.86 0.46
N ILE A 157 -2.03 -7.68 1.37
CA ILE A 157 -1.39 -7.23 2.62
C ILE A 157 -0.01 -7.87 2.66
N GLY A 158 1.02 -7.04 2.79
CA GLY A 158 2.40 -7.50 2.73
C GLY A 158 2.79 -8.04 1.36
N ALA A 159 3.54 -9.12 1.33
CA ALA A 159 3.90 -9.88 0.14
C ALA A 159 2.83 -10.90 -0.29
N VAL A 160 1.75 -11.04 0.51
CA VAL A 160 0.66 -11.95 0.17
C VAL A 160 0.01 -11.54 -1.15
N PRO A 161 -0.14 -12.48 -2.10
CA PRO A 161 -0.74 -12.19 -3.40
C PRO A 161 -2.14 -11.58 -3.30
N TRP A 162 -2.52 -10.88 -4.35
CA TRP A 162 -3.84 -10.27 -4.45
C TRP A 162 -4.95 -11.29 -4.32
N SER A 163 -5.91 -11.00 -3.46
CA SER A 163 -7.12 -11.78 -3.27
C SER A 163 -8.37 -10.93 -3.49
N ARG A 164 -9.43 -11.53 -4.00
CA ARG A 164 -10.71 -10.85 -4.17
C ARG A 164 -11.49 -10.87 -2.87
N ALA A 165 -11.97 -9.71 -2.47
CA ALA A 165 -12.79 -9.54 -1.28
C ALA A 165 -14.02 -8.68 -1.57
N ALA A 166 -15.11 -8.92 -0.84
CA ALA A 166 -16.21 -7.98 -0.80
C ALA A 166 -15.76 -6.68 -0.11
N ALA A 167 -16.25 -5.54 -0.54
CA ALA A 167 -15.80 -4.24 -0.03
C ALA A 167 -16.01 -4.06 1.48
N ASP A 168 -17.07 -4.62 2.04
CA ASP A 168 -17.34 -4.63 3.48
C ASP A 168 -16.33 -5.49 4.26
N LEU A 169 -15.93 -6.63 3.69
CA LEU A 169 -14.92 -7.51 4.27
C LEU A 169 -13.55 -6.81 4.36
N VAL A 170 -13.20 -5.96 3.39
CA VAL A 170 -11.96 -5.18 3.42
C VAL A 170 -11.85 -4.31 4.67
N LEU A 171 -12.98 -3.76 5.14
CA LEU A 171 -13.01 -2.95 6.36
C LEU A 171 -12.66 -3.72 7.64
N ASP A 172 -12.70 -5.03 7.60
CA ASP A 172 -12.31 -5.90 8.70
C ASP A 172 -10.92 -6.52 8.47
N LEU A 173 -10.62 -6.98 7.25
CA LEU A 173 -9.35 -7.64 6.92
C LEU A 173 -8.15 -6.70 7.03
N VAL A 174 -8.23 -5.51 6.45
CA VAL A 174 -7.06 -4.60 6.41
C VAL A 174 -6.66 -4.11 7.80
N PRO A 175 -7.57 -3.61 8.67
CA PRO A 175 -7.21 -3.25 10.02
C PRO A 175 -6.65 -4.41 10.84
N ALA A 176 -7.26 -5.61 10.71
CA ALA A 176 -6.80 -6.78 11.43
C ALA A 176 -5.40 -7.23 10.96
N GLY A 177 -5.15 -7.20 9.66
CA GLY A 177 -3.83 -7.51 9.10
C GLY A 177 -2.76 -6.53 9.56
N LEU A 178 -3.04 -5.23 9.49
CA LEU A 178 -2.10 -4.20 9.95
C LEU A 178 -1.86 -4.23 11.46
N ALA A 179 -2.81 -4.72 12.25
CA ALA A 179 -2.64 -4.88 13.70
C ALA A 179 -1.62 -5.97 14.05
N VAL A 180 -1.56 -7.06 13.28
CA VAL A 180 -0.61 -8.18 13.52
C VAL A 180 0.66 -8.08 12.70
N SER A 181 0.64 -7.33 11.60
CA SER A 181 1.79 -7.11 10.71
C SER A 181 1.93 -5.62 10.37
N PRO A 182 2.27 -4.77 11.35
CA PRO A 182 2.18 -3.31 11.23
C PRO A 182 3.24 -2.68 10.30
N ARG A 183 4.24 -3.44 9.89
CA ARG A 183 5.29 -2.96 8.98
C ARG A 183 4.94 -3.13 7.50
N HIS A 184 3.98 -4.00 7.21
CA HIS A 184 3.66 -4.38 5.85
C HIS A 184 2.62 -3.43 5.22
N PRO A 185 2.78 -3.07 3.94
CA PRO A 185 1.78 -2.26 3.24
C PRO A 185 0.50 -3.06 3.00
N ALA A 186 -0.63 -2.38 3.03
CA ALA A 186 -1.88 -2.92 2.53
C ALA A 186 -2.32 -2.17 1.28
N GLN A 187 -2.82 -2.88 0.29
CA GLN A 187 -3.20 -2.34 -1.00
C GLN A 187 -4.61 -2.81 -1.37
N ILE A 188 -5.40 -1.91 -1.95
CA ILE A 188 -6.76 -2.17 -2.43
C ILE A 188 -6.82 -1.70 -3.87
N LEU A 189 -7.21 -2.57 -4.77
CA LEU A 189 -7.19 -2.34 -6.20
C LEU A 189 -8.57 -2.57 -6.81
N VAL A 190 -8.94 -1.71 -7.75
CA VAL A 190 -10.06 -1.92 -8.69
C VAL A 190 -9.53 -1.72 -10.09
N ALA A 191 -9.82 -2.64 -10.98
CA ALA A 191 -9.38 -2.55 -12.36
C ALA A 191 -10.53 -2.91 -13.33
N ASP A 192 -10.57 -2.19 -14.45
CA ASP A 192 -11.39 -2.50 -15.60
C ASP A 192 -10.48 -2.61 -16.84
N GLY A 193 -10.11 -3.81 -17.21
CA GLY A 193 -9.28 -4.05 -18.38
C GLY A 193 -7.95 -3.27 -18.33
N ARG A 194 -7.90 -2.05 -18.92
CA ARG A 194 -6.67 -1.25 -19.02
C ARG A 194 -6.52 -0.17 -17.96
N ARG A 195 -7.59 0.17 -17.26
CA ARG A 195 -7.61 1.23 -16.24
C ARG A 195 -7.68 0.62 -14.87
N PHE A 196 -7.09 1.32 -13.91
CA PHE A 196 -7.15 0.90 -12.51
C PHE A 196 -7.17 2.09 -11.56
N ARG A 197 -7.62 1.80 -10.34
CA ARG A 197 -7.47 2.66 -9.18
C ARG A 197 -6.90 1.84 -8.05
N LEU A 198 -6.00 2.44 -7.31
CA LEU A 198 -5.30 1.80 -6.21
C LEU A 198 -5.29 2.72 -5.00
N VAL A 199 -5.50 2.14 -3.84
CA VAL A 199 -5.19 2.76 -2.56
C VAL A 199 -4.16 1.90 -1.85
N ARG A 200 -3.09 2.52 -1.34
CA ARG A 200 -2.03 1.85 -0.61
C ARG A 200 -1.79 2.53 0.72
N PHE A 201 -1.83 1.74 1.78
CA PHE A 201 -1.40 2.11 3.11
C PHE A 201 0.03 1.65 3.30
N VAL A 202 0.90 2.55 3.77
CA VAL A 202 2.29 2.24 4.10
C VAL A 202 2.51 2.60 5.56
N PRO A 203 2.27 1.67 6.50
CA PRO A 203 2.28 1.98 7.93
C PRO A 203 3.63 2.47 8.43
N GLU A 204 4.71 1.88 7.94
CA GLU A 204 6.08 2.20 8.35
C GLU A 204 6.42 3.69 8.16
N THR A 205 6.00 4.27 7.04
CA THR A 205 6.25 5.67 6.71
C THR A 205 5.08 6.59 7.07
N GLY A 206 3.95 6.05 7.51
CA GLY A 206 2.73 6.83 7.78
C GLY A 206 2.17 7.45 6.50
N HIS A 207 2.18 6.72 5.38
CA HIS A 207 1.69 7.24 4.11
C HIS A 207 0.43 6.52 3.62
N LEU A 208 -0.47 7.32 3.05
CA LEU A 208 -1.63 6.85 2.31
C LEU A 208 -1.49 7.34 0.87
N VAL A 209 -1.47 6.42 -0.07
CA VAL A 209 -1.31 6.71 -1.50
C VAL A 209 -2.58 6.36 -2.24
N PHE A 210 -3.08 7.29 -3.05
CA PHE A 210 -4.13 7.05 -4.02
C PHE A 210 -3.53 7.16 -5.41
N ALA A 211 -3.84 6.21 -6.28
CA ALA A 211 -3.39 6.23 -7.65
C ALA A 211 -4.52 5.85 -8.62
N THR A 212 -4.53 6.49 -9.77
CA THR A 212 -5.33 6.08 -10.92
C THR A 212 -4.43 6.05 -12.14
N GLY A 213 -4.62 5.06 -12.99
CA GLY A 213 -3.72 4.86 -14.10
C GLY A 213 -4.28 4.02 -15.22
N ALA A 214 -3.47 3.88 -16.25
CA ALA A 214 -3.71 3.00 -17.37
C ALA A 214 -2.43 2.21 -17.70
N VAL A 215 -2.61 0.98 -18.17
CA VAL A 215 -1.51 0.05 -18.50
C VAL A 215 -0.55 0.66 -19.53
N ASP A 216 -1.09 1.34 -20.52
CA ASP A 216 -0.27 1.93 -21.61
C ASP A 216 -0.01 3.43 -21.36
N HIS A 217 -1.02 4.24 -21.63
CA HIS A 217 -0.98 5.69 -21.47
C HIS A 217 -2.34 6.22 -21.02
N LEU A 218 -2.32 7.20 -20.15
CA LEU A 218 -3.53 7.93 -19.78
C LEU A 218 -4.08 8.76 -20.96
N GLY A 219 -3.20 9.25 -21.84
CA GLY A 219 -3.60 10.03 -23.01
C GLY A 219 -4.54 11.17 -22.64
N PRO A 220 -5.73 11.28 -23.28
CA PRO A 220 -6.73 12.29 -22.95
C PRO A 220 -7.32 12.15 -21.55
N ASP A 221 -7.27 10.96 -20.96
CA ASP A 221 -7.82 10.67 -19.62
C ASP A 221 -7.00 11.29 -18.49
N VAL A 222 -5.85 11.88 -18.79
CA VAL A 222 -4.99 12.53 -17.78
C VAL A 222 -5.72 13.62 -17.00
N THR A 223 -6.63 14.35 -17.66
CA THR A 223 -7.43 15.40 -17.01
C THR A 223 -8.37 14.80 -15.96
N ASP A 224 -9.08 13.73 -16.32
CA ASP A 224 -10.00 13.07 -15.40
C ASP A 224 -9.23 12.38 -14.27
N ALA A 225 -8.11 11.74 -14.59
CA ALA A 225 -7.22 11.14 -13.59
C ALA A 225 -6.71 12.19 -12.59
N THR A 226 -6.30 13.36 -13.08
CA THR A 226 -5.85 14.48 -12.25
C THR A 226 -6.97 14.99 -11.35
N ALA A 227 -8.17 15.20 -11.90
CA ALA A 227 -9.33 15.65 -11.12
C ALA A 227 -9.67 14.67 -9.98
N ARG A 228 -9.62 13.37 -10.25
CA ARG A 228 -9.82 12.33 -9.23
C ARG A 228 -8.74 12.33 -8.16
N ILE A 229 -7.50 12.55 -8.53
CA ILE A 229 -6.39 12.61 -7.56
C ILE A 229 -6.47 13.88 -6.72
N VAL A 230 -6.89 15.00 -7.28
CA VAL A 230 -7.19 16.23 -6.51
C VAL A 230 -8.32 15.96 -5.51
N GLN A 231 -9.37 15.24 -5.92
CA GLN A 231 -10.43 14.80 -5.01
C GLN A 231 -9.89 13.88 -3.90
N ALA A 232 -8.92 13.00 -4.19
CA ALA A 232 -8.29 12.15 -3.18
C ALA A 232 -7.53 12.96 -2.12
N LEU A 233 -6.87 14.06 -2.51
CA LEU A 233 -6.27 14.99 -1.55
C LEU A 233 -7.31 15.58 -0.60
N GLU A 234 -8.50 15.93 -1.11
CA GLU A 234 -9.60 16.45 -0.28
C GLU A 234 -10.15 15.38 0.67
N VAL A 235 -10.39 14.18 0.16
CA VAL A 235 -10.88 13.03 0.95
C VAL A 235 -9.92 12.68 2.07
N GLY A 236 -8.62 12.73 1.82
CA GLY A 236 -7.58 12.44 2.79
C GLY A 236 -7.22 13.59 3.73
N ALA A 237 -7.65 14.83 3.42
CA ALA A 237 -7.27 16.04 4.15
C ALA A 237 -7.52 15.97 5.68
N PRO A 238 -8.67 15.47 6.17
CA PRO A 238 -8.93 15.48 7.62
C PRO A 238 -7.92 14.70 8.46
N ARG A 239 -7.15 13.81 7.83
CA ARG A 239 -6.24 12.88 8.53
C ARG A 239 -4.79 13.02 8.13
N SER A 240 -4.53 13.80 7.10
CA SER A 240 -3.17 14.03 6.64
C SER A 240 -2.59 15.28 7.29
N ARG A 241 -1.30 15.27 7.49
CA ARG A 241 -0.53 16.47 7.86
C ARG A 241 -0.20 17.28 6.61
N TYR A 242 0.15 16.60 5.55
CA TYR A 242 0.57 17.14 4.27
C TYR A 242 0.21 16.17 3.16
N GLY A 243 0.12 16.66 1.92
CA GLY A 243 -0.07 15.81 0.76
C GLY A 243 0.33 16.49 -0.53
N PHE A 244 0.65 15.69 -1.53
CA PHE A 244 0.95 16.19 -2.87
C PHE A 244 0.49 15.20 -3.94
N ALA A 245 0.30 15.70 -5.16
CA ALA A 245 -0.09 14.90 -6.30
C ALA A 245 0.87 15.10 -7.47
N ARG A 246 1.16 14.01 -8.17
CA ARG A 246 2.07 13.98 -9.32
C ARG A 246 1.65 12.95 -10.36
N ARG A 247 2.13 13.11 -11.59
CA ARG A 247 2.15 12.04 -12.59
C ARG A 247 3.44 11.24 -12.45
N ALA A 248 3.37 9.94 -12.64
CA ALA A 248 4.52 9.03 -12.53
C ALA A 248 4.41 7.89 -13.55
N ARG A 249 5.47 7.14 -13.72
CA ARG A 249 5.46 5.89 -14.48
C ARG A 249 5.73 4.72 -13.54
N GLY A 250 4.86 3.71 -13.63
CA GLY A 250 4.99 2.47 -12.89
C GLY A 250 4.46 2.52 -11.46
N LEU A 251 3.93 1.40 -11.01
CA LEU A 251 3.46 1.23 -9.64
C LEU A 251 4.60 1.29 -8.62
N LEU A 252 5.83 0.98 -9.02
CA LEU A 252 7.02 1.06 -8.15
C LEU A 252 7.31 2.48 -7.66
N ASP A 253 6.87 3.48 -8.41
CA ASP A 253 7.03 4.90 -8.04
C ASP A 253 6.02 5.37 -6.97
N LEU A 254 5.17 4.46 -6.46
CA LEU A 254 4.14 4.79 -5.45
C LEU A 254 4.71 5.23 -4.10
N GLY A 255 5.97 5.02 -3.84
CA GLY A 255 6.60 5.33 -2.56
C GLY A 255 7.70 6.40 -2.58
N GLY A 256 8.23 6.77 -3.74
CA GLY A 256 9.40 7.66 -3.81
C GLY A 256 9.06 9.13 -4.02
N PRO A 257 9.84 10.05 -3.44
CA PRO A 257 9.83 11.45 -3.84
C PRO A 257 10.37 11.60 -5.27
N TRP A 258 10.26 12.80 -5.85
CA TRP A 258 10.82 13.12 -7.16
C TRP A 258 12.35 12.94 -7.30
N HIS A 259 13.03 12.73 -6.16
CA HIS A 259 14.47 12.61 -6.13
C HIS A 259 14.89 11.22 -6.59
N ARG A 260 15.12 11.09 -7.91
CA ARG A 260 15.98 10.01 -8.39
C ARG A 260 17.43 10.31 -7.98
N PRO A 261 18.27 9.28 -7.83
CA PRO A 261 19.71 9.45 -7.62
C PRO A 261 20.38 10.40 -8.63
N GLU A 262 19.78 10.54 -9.83
CA GLU A 262 20.21 11.44 -10.90
C GLU A 262 19.99 12.93 -10.56
N ASP A 263 18.98 13.22 -9.73
CA ASP A 263 18.67 14.61 -9.32
C ASP A 263 19.52 15.06 -8.11
N ARG A 264 20.02 14.10 -7.33
CA ARG A 264 20.94 14.30 -6.20
C ARG A 264 21.91 13.14 -6.10
N PRO A 265 23.02 13.15 -6.86
CA PRO A 265 24.02 12.10 -6.77
C PRO A 265 24.61 12.04 -5.36
N GLY A 266 24.44 10.90 -4.69
CA GLY A 266 25.02 10.62 -3.38
C GLY A 266 24.08 10.74 -2.18
N VAL A 267 22.84 11.16 -2.34
CA VAL A 267 21.85 11.20 -1.25
C VAL A 267 20.61 10.43 -1.68
N LEU A 268 20.44 9.24 -1.13
CA LEU A 268 19.14 8.57 -1.11
C LEU A 268 18.44 9.08 0.15
N PRO A 269 17.33 9.86 0.05
CA PRO A 269 16.55 10.17 1.23
C PRO A 269 16.04 8.86 1.82
N THR A 270 16.35 8.63 3.07
CA THR A 270 15.76 7.53 3.82
C THR A 270 14.29 7.84 4.11
N ALA A 271 13.46 6.83 4.39
CA ALA A 271 12.07 7.05 4.78
C ALA A 271 11.94 7.98 6.01
N VAL A 272 12.98 8.02 6.85
CA VAL A 272 13.07 8.90 8.02
C VAL A 272 13.28 10.35 7.60
N ASP A 273 14.17 10.60 6.64
CA ASP A 273 14.46 11.95 6.13
C ASP A 273 13.20 12.58 5.48
N GLU A 274 12.44 11.78 4.73
CA GLU A 274 11.19 12.22 4.13
C GLU A 274 10.16 12.64 5.18
N ARG A 275 10.00 11.85 6.24
CA ARG A 275 9.07 12.14 7.34
C ARG A 275 9.47 13.42 8.06
N GLU A 276 10.76 13.65 8.30
CA GLU A 276 11.27 14.88 8.94
C GLU A 276 10.92 16.12 8.10
N PHE A 277 11.09 16.06 6.78
CA PHE A 277 10.72 17.17 5.90
C PHE A 277 9.21 17.38 5.84
N GLU A 278 8.41 16.32 5.76
CA GLU A 278 6.95 16.42 5.80
C GLU A 278 6.43 17.08 7.10
N GLU A 279 7.18 16.99 8.19
CA GLU A 279 6.84 17.63 9.46
C GLU A 279 7.24 19.12 9.51
N ARG A 280 8.23 19.52 8.74
CA ARG A 280 8.85 20.87 8.80
C ARG A 280 8.58 21.75 7.59
N GLY A 281 8.17 21.19 6.48
CA GLY A 281 7.97 21.95 5.25
C GLY A 281 7.47 21.12 4.08
N VAL A 282 7.37 21.73 2.90
CA VAL A 282 7.04 21.02 1.66
C VAL A 282 8.27 20.33 1.10
N LEU A 283 8.12 19.08 0.63
CA LEU A 283 9.22 18.32 0.02
C LEU A 283 9.69 18.94 -1.30
N ASP A 284 8.74 19.41 -2.10
CA ASP A 284 8.96 20.08 -3.39
C ASP A 284 7.65 20.75 -3.83
N VAL A 285 7.65 21.33 -4.99
CA VAL A 285 6.44 21.90 -5.59
C VAL A 285 5.82 20.92 -6.57
N PHE A 286 4.53 20.73 -6.44
CA PHE A 286 3.73 19.80 -7.24
C PHE A 286 2.52 20.52 -7.85
N GLY A 287 1.96 19.94 -8.91
CA GLY A 287 0.79 20.48 -9.59
C GLY A 287 -0.46 20.59 -8.73
N ALA A 288 -0.55 19.78 -7.66
CA ALA A 288 -1.52 19.92 -6.60
C ALA A 288 -0.90 19.49 -5.26
N GLN A 289 -1.24 20.22 -4.18
CA GLN A 289 -0.69 19.98 -2.85
C GLN A 289 -1.72 20.33 -1.78
N LEU A 290 -1.66 19.62 -0.67
CA LEU A 290 -2.41 19.89 0.54
C LEU A 290 -1.42 20.33 1.62
N VAL A 291 -1.48 21.57 2.06
CA VAL A 291 -0.50 22.22 2.94
C VAL A 291 -1.15 22.76 4.20
N PRO A 292 -0.57 22.55 5.39
CA PRO A 292 -1.06 23.15 6.62
C PRO A 292 -1.11 24.68 6.52
N ARG A 293 -2.24 25.29 6.86
CA ARG A 293 -2.32 26.76 6.92
C ARG A 293 -1.38 27.38 7.94
N SER A 294 -1.06 26.63 8.99
CA SER A 294 -0.09 27.05 10.01
C SER A 294 1.31 27.32 9.47
N TRP A 295 1.63 26.83 8.29
CA TRP A 295 2.92 27.12 7.65
C TRP A 295 3.00 28.54 7.06
N GLY A 296 1.86 29.24 6.91
CA GLY A 296 1.82 30.63 6.47
C GLY A 296 2.32 30.87 5.04
N LEU A 297 2.22 29.85 4.17
CA LEU A 297 2.68 29.93 2.79
C LEU A 297 1.84 30.93 1.98
N SER A 298 2.52 31.74 1.18
CA SER A 298 1.87 32.68 0.27
C SER A 298 1.98 32.18 -1.17
N TRP A 299 0.86 31.90 -1.80
CA TRP A 299 0.78 31.38 -3.15
C TRP A 299 0.34 32.47 -4.12
N PRO A 300 1.15 32.82 -5.14
CA PRO A 300 0.77 33.79 -6.15
C PRO A 300 -0.52 33.42 -6.87
N ALA A 301 -1.54 34.25 -6.77
CA ALA A 301 -2.90 33.98 -7.25
C ALA A 301 -3.03 33.90 -8.79
N ASP A 302 -2.04 34.38 -9.53
CA ASP A 302 -1.97 34.27 -10.99
C ASP A 302 -1.55 32.84 -11.42
N ARG A 303 -0.79 32.12 -10.59
CA ARG A 303 -0.30 30.76 -10.87
C ARG A 303 -1.04 29.67 -10.11
N TRP A 304 -1.55 29.97 -8.93
CA TRP A 304 -2.12 28.97 -8.03
C TRP A 304 -3.58 29.27 -7.68
N SER A 305 -4.39 28.26 -7.64
CA SER A 305 -5.71 28.28 -7.02
C SER A 305 -5.58 27.72 -5.61
N VAL A 306 -5.96 28.50 -4.61
CA VAL A 306 -5.89 28.11 -3.21
C VAL A 306 -7.30 28.04 -2.64
N ARG A 307 -7.61 26.92 -2.00
CA ARG A 307 -8.91 26.69 -1.42
C ARG A 307 -8.77 26.02 -0.05
N PRO A 308 -9.46 26.50 1.00
CA PRO A 308 -9.40 25.91 2.32
C PRO A 308 -10.07 24.54 2.37
N VAL A 309 -9.42 23.57 3.03
CA VAL A 309 -9.94 22.22 3.31
C VAL A 309 -9.58 21.86 4.76
N GLY A 310 -10.52 22.04 5.67
CA GLY A 310 -10.26 21.92 7.10
C GLY A 310 -9.24 22.95 7.61
N ASP A 311 -8.17 22.50 8.24
CA ASP A 311 -7.04 23.29 8.74
C ASP A 311 -5.93 23.49 7.67
N LYS A 312 -6.15 23.01 6.47
CA LYS A 312 -5.19 23.03 5.36
C LYS A 312 -5.68 23.86 4.18
N ASP A 313 -4.77 24.18 3.29
CA ASP A 313 -5.05 24.74 1.99
C ASP A 313 -4.76 23.68 0.92
N LEU A 314 -5.74 23.45 0.05
CA LEU A 314 -5.53 22.74 -1.20
C LEU A 314 -5.08 23.74 -2.26
N VAL A 315 -3.85 23.57 -2.70
CA VAL A 315 -3.18 24.41 -3.67
C VAL A 315 -3.08 23.67 -4.99
N VAL A 316 -3.62 24.23 -6.05
CA VAL A 316 -3.64 23.59 -7.39
C VAL A 316 -3.12 24.57 -8.42
N ALA A 317 -2.22 24.13 -9.30
CA ALA A 317 -1.74 24.94 -10.40
C ALA A 317 -2.89 25.34 -11.33
N ARG A 318 -2.99 26.64 -11.67
CA ARG A 318 -4.02 27.14 -12.61
C ARG A 318 -3.82 26.66 -14.03
N ASP A 319 -2.55 26.55 -14.45
CA ASP A 319 -2.18 25.87 -15.70
C ASP A 319 -1.73 24.44 -15.37
N PRO A 320 -2.56 23.43 -15.64
CA PRO A 320 -2.25 22.04 -15.36
C PRO A 320 -1.22 21.44 -16.34
N GLY A 321 -1.11 21.99 -17.56
CA GLY A 321 -0.29 21.45 -18.63
C GLY A 321 1.14 21.13 -18.22
N PRO A 322 1.91 22.09 -17.68
CA PRO A 322 3.30 21.88 -17.26
C PRO A 322 3.49 20.82 -16.19
N TRP A 323 2.46 20.48 -15.44
CA TRP A 323 2.53 19.55 -14.30
C TRP A 323 2.09 18.13 -14.64
N TRP A 324 1.19 17.98 -15.63
CA TRP A 324 0.51 16.69 -15.85
C TRP A 324 0.71 16.11 -17.25
N THR A 325 1.27 16.86 -18.20
CA THR A 325 1.48 16.36 -19.57
C THR A 325 2.55 15.24 -19.63
N SER A 326 3.48 15.24 -18.71
CA SER A 326 4.57 14.27 -18.61
C SER A 326 4.71 13.75 -17.18
N PRO A 327 5.26 12.53 -16.99
CA PRO A 327 5.66 12.04 -15.67
C PRO A 327 6.64 12.94 -14.92
N ARG A 328 7.38 13.76 -15.65
CA ARG A 328 8.22 14.84 -15.07
C ARG A 328 7.55 16.18 -15.35
N PRO A 329 7.35 17.04 -14.36
CA PRO A 329 6.85 18.38 -14.60
C PRO A 329 7.83 19.18 -15.45
N ASP A 330 7.32 20.18 -16.15
CA ASP A 330 8.15 21.12 -16.89
C ASP A 330 9.20 21.76 -15.96
N PRO A 331 10.49 21.73 -16.31
CA PRO A 331 11.55 22.23 -15.44
C PRO A 331 11.40 23.71 -15.08
N ARG A 332 10.85 24.55 -16.01
CA ARG A 332 10.65 25.96 -15.74
C ARG A 332 9.48 26.19 -14.78
N ALA A 333 8.39 25.44 -14.95
CA ALA A 333 7.26 25.49 -14.03
C ALA A 333 7.67 25.05 -12.62
N ARG A 334 8.45 23.97 -12.52
CA ARG A 334 9.00 23.48 -11.24
C ARG A 334 9.94 24.52 -10.60
N ALA A 335 10.87 25.08 -11.37
CA ALA A 335 11.79 26.11 -10.86
C ALA A 335 11.05 27.35 -10.37
N GLN A 336 10.06 27.82 -11.12
CA GLN A 336 9.23 28.95 -10.70
C GLN A 336 8.43 28.64 -9.44
N GLY A 337 7.82 27.48 -9.37
CA GLY A 337 7.09 27.02 -8.18
C GLY A 337 7.99 26.94 -6.95
N ARG A 338 9.24 26.47 -7.09
CA ARG A 338 10.21 26.47 -6.01
C ARG A 338 10.52 27.88 -5.48
N VAL A 339 10.56 28.88 -6.34
CA VAL A 339 10.70 30.29 -5.91
C VAL A 339 9.50 30.72 -5.06
N ASP A 340 8.30 30.25 -5.40
CA ASP A 340 7.06 30.61 -4.67
C ASP A 340 7.07 30.08 -3.22
N VAL A 341 7.77 28.96 -2.94
CA VAL A 341 7.82 28.31 -1.63
C VAL A 341 9.24 28.17 -1.06
N ALA A 342 10.21 28.94 -1.58
CA ALA A 342 11.65 28.81 -1.28
C ALA A 342 12.00 28.74 0.21
N THR A 343 11.24 29.40 1.07
CA THR A 343 11.49 29.42 2.53
C THR A 343 11.09 28.12 3.24
N HIS A 344 10.44 27.19 2.55
CA HIS A 344 9.88 25.95 3.12
C HIS A 344 10.36 24.70 2.38
N LEU A 345 11.27 24.86 1.42
CA LEU A 345 11.91 23.73 0.78
C LEU A 345 13.06 23.20 1.66
N PRO A 346 13.34 21.89 1.59
CA PRO A 346 14.54 21.33 2.20
C PRO A 346 15.78 22.06 1.68
N PRO A 347 16.82 22.24 2.51
CA PRO A 347 18.09 22.78 2.03
C PRO A 347 18.66 21.84 0.95
N ASP A 348 19.28 22.45 -0.07
CA ASP A 348 19.95 21.71 -1.15
C ASP A 348 21.11 20.85 -0.68
#